data_0ea8539dd79a86f6113952610df7f45e
#
_entry.id   0ea8539dd79a86f6113952610df7f45e
#
_cell.length_a   1.000
_cell.length_b   1.000
_cell.length_c   1.000
_cell.angle_alpha   90.00
_cell.angle_beta   90.00
_cell.angle_gamma   90.00
#
_symmetry.space_group_name_H-M   'P 1'
#
loop_
_entity.id
_entity.type
_entity.pdbx_description
1 polymer ?
#
loop_
_entity_poly.entity_id
_entity_poly.type
_entity_poly.pdbx_seq_one_letter_code
_entity_poly.pdbx_strand_id
1 'polypeptide(L)'
;MLQIKSISQKLITLLFFLLVNFIYANEFENPFIKNKGQLPKKVIAKVNLPGGALFIEKGTFTYNFYDQQKLADIHNHRTTDRGIKAHAFKVIFKNTNENMESFLEEKSLFFENYYLGNNKNYWAEKVHHYKSLTQKNIYDGIDLKMYSQNGNLKYDMIVKANSNPKKVKLSYE
;
A
#
# COMPACT_ATOMS: atom_id res chain seq x y z
N MET A 1 40.04 39.46 10.43
CA MET A 1 38.64 39.67 9.97
C MET A 1 38.21 38.72 8.83
N LEU A 2 39.14 38.07 8.11
CA LEU A 2 38.82 37.13 7.01
C LEU A 2 38.46 35.69 7.44
N GLN A 3 38.91 35.22 8.62
CA GLN A 3 38.65 33.84 9.06
C GLN A 3 37.20 33.60 9.51
N ILE A 4 36.52 34.59 10.08
CA ILE A 4 35.14 34.42 10.58
C ILE A 4 34.13 34.26 9.43
N LYS A 5 34.34 34.95 8.31
CA LYS A 5 33.47 34.80 7.11
C LYS A 5 33.53 33.39 6.47
N SER A 6 34.73 32.79 6.44
CA SER A 6 34.93 31.45 5.86
C SER A 6 34.28 30.34 6.69
N ILE A 7 34.32 30.47 8.02
CA ILE A 7 33.66 29.48 8.92
C ILE A 7 32.12 29.58 8.80
N SER A 8 31.59 30.83 8.73
CA SER A 8 30.14 31.05 8.55
C SER A 8 29.60 30.47 7.24
N GLN A 9 30.33 30.66 6.11
CA GLN A 9 29.90 30.11 4.82
C GLN A 9 29.93 28.61 4.81
N LYS A 10 30.94 27.96 5.38
CA LYS A 10 31.03 26.48 5.48
C LYS A 10 29.93 25.93 6.37
N LEU A 11 29.58 26.61 7.47
CA LEU A 11 28.52 26.22 8.38
C LEU A 11 27.15 26.33 7.71
N ILE A 12 26.90 27.40 6.95
CA ILE A 12 25.65 27.61 6.20
C ILE A 12 25.51 26.53 5.11
N THR A 13 26.59 26.20 4.38
CA THR A 13 26.59 25.15 3.36
C THR A 13 26.33 23.78 3.97
N LEU A 14 26.93 23.46 5.13
CA LEU A 14 26.68 22.20 5.86
C LEU A 14 25.24 22.12 6.36
N LEU A 15 24.69 23.21 6.87
CA LEU A 15 23.30 23.28 7.35
C LEU A 15 22.32 23.12 6.18
N PHE A 16 22.61 23.69 5.02
CA PHE A 16 21.81 23.52 3.80
C PHE A 16 21.84 22.06 3.30
N PHE A 17 22.98 21.39 3.33
CA PHE A 17 23.12 19.98 3.00
C PHE A 17 22.35 19.08 3.96
N LEU A 18 22.32 19.38 5.25
CA LEU A 18 21.53 18.67 6.26
C LEU A 18 20.03 18.84 6.05
N LEU A 19 19.57 20.04 5.70
CA LEU A 19 18.15 20.33 5.43
C LEU A 19 17.63 19.63 4.15
N VAL A 20 18.45 19.51 3.11
CA VAL A 20 18.07 18.84 1.86
C VAL A 20 17.82 17.35 2.09
N ASN A 21 18.55 16.69 3.00
CA ASN A 21 18.32 15.28 3.30
C ASN A 21 16.99 14.99 4.05
N PHE A 22 16.43 15.98 4.74
CA PHE A 22 15.11 15.86 5.39
C PHE A 22 13.93 15.93 4.41
N ILE A 23 14.12 16.46 3.20
CA ILE A 23 13.04 16.65 2.22
C ILE A 23 12.71 15.32 1.48
N TYR A 24 13.63 14.37 1.43
CA TYR A 24 13.44 13.10 0.71
C TYR A 24 12.88 11.95 1.58
N ALA A 25 12.64 12.17 2.88
CA ALA A 25 12.27 11.11 3.82
C ALA A 25 10.76 10.86 3.98
N ASN A 26 9.91 11.41 3.10
CA ASN A 26 8.46 11.28 3.20
C ASN A 26 7.85 10.43 2.07
N GLU A 27 8.43 9.27 1.80
CA GLU A 27 7.73 8.25 1.03
C GLU A 27 6.81 7.47 1.97
N PHE A 28 5.57 7.20 1.53
CA PHE A 28 4.61 6.49 2.37
C PHE A 28 5.13 5.09 2.70
N GLU A 29 5.19 4.77 3.98
CA GLU A 29 5.43 3.40 4.42
C GLU A 29 4.23 2.54 4.00
N ASN A 30 4.47 1.40 3.31
CA ASN A 30 3.42 0.51 2.81
C ASN A 30 2.30 1.23 2.04
N PRO A 31 2.60 1.90 0.91
CA PRO A 31 1.61 2.65 0.17
C PRO A 31 0.55 1.77 -0.47
N PHE A 32 -0.63 2.35 -0.68
CA PHE A 32 -1.71 1.74 -1.45
C PHE A 32 -1.47 1.99 -2.94
N ILE A 33 -1.09 0.96 -3.66
CA ILE A 33 -0.81 0.99 -5.10
C ILE A 33 -2.11 0.82 -5.86
N LYS A 34 -2.54 1.86 -6.57
CA LYS A 34 -3.81 1.85 -7.31
C LYS A 34 -3.82 0.78 -8.41
N ASN A 35 -4.93 0.07 -8.58
CA ASN A 35 -5.15 -0.74 -9.78
C ASN A 35 -5.56 0.15 -10.96
N LYS A 36 -4.79 0.10 -12.04
CA LYS A 36 -5.06 0.75 -13.33
C LYS A 36 -5.14 -0.25 -14.49
N GLY A 37 -5.36 -1.55 -14.18
CA GLY A 37 -5.41 -2.64 -15.16
C GLY A 37 -4.31 -3.69 -14.99
N GLN A 38 -3.26 -3.41 -14.20
CA GLN A 38 -2.18 -4.36 -13.91
C GLN A 38 -2.59 -5.50 -12.97
N LEU A 39 -3.75 -5.40 -12.32
CA LEU A 39 -4.31 -6.39 -11.42
C LEU A 39 -5.73 -6.78 -11.87
N PRO A 40 -6.28 -7.91 -11.39
CA PRO A 40 -7.66 -8.29 -11.68
C PRO A 40 -8.65 -7.16 -11.39
N LYS A 41 -9.67 -7.00 -12.23
CA LYS A 41 -10.62 -5.86 -12.22
C LYS A 41 -11.29 -5.60 -10.86
N LYS A 42 -11.51 -6.66 -10.08
CA LYS A 42 -12.14 -6.55 -8.74
C LYS A 42 -11.22 -5.91 -7.68
N VAL A 43 -9.90 -5.96 -7.88
CA VAL A 43 -8.92 -5.36 -6.97
C VAL A 43 -8.91 -3.85 -7.15
N ILE A 44 -9.08 -3.11 -6.06
CA ILE A 44 -9.04 -1.65 -6.01
C ILE A 44 -7.60 -1.16 -5.87
N ALA A 45 -6.87 -1.76 -4.93
CA ALA A 45 -5.49 -1.43 -4.64
C ALA A 45 -4.74 -2.65 -4.10
N LYS A 46 -3.40 -2.58 -4.17
CA LYS A 46 -2.46 -3.54 -3.59
C LYS A 46 -1.61 -2.81 -2.55
N VAL A 47 -1.24 -3.50 -1.47
CA VAL A 47 -0.21 -3.08 -0.52
C VAL A 47 0.87 -4.15 -0.49
N ASN A 48 2.13 -3.76 -0.63
CA ASN A 48 3.25 -4.68 -0.45
C ASN A 48 3.45 -4.91 1.05
N LEU A 49 3.59 -6.18 1.45
CA LEU A 49 3.83 -6.59 2.82
C LEU A 49 5.16 -7.35 2.91
N PRO A 50 5.81 -7.41 4.08
CA PRO A 50 6.92 -8.33 4.28
C PRO A 50 6.49 -9.77 3.97
N GLY A 51 7.14 -10.40 3.00
CA GLY A 51 6.80 -11.77 2.58
C GLY A 51 5.60 -11.92 1.66
N GLY A 52 5.01 -10.83 1.17
CA GLY A 52 3.83 -10.97 0.33
C GLY A 52 3.15 -9.68 -0.09
N ALA A 53 1.84 -9.76 -0.24
CA ALA A 53 1.01 -8.62 -0.60
C ALA A 53 -0.41 -8.77 -0.05
N LEU A 54 -1.05 -7.62 0.18
CA LEU A 54 -2.48 -7.51 0.41
C LEU A 54 -3.15 -6.94 -0.85
N PHE A 55 -4.17 -7.62 -1.32
CA PHE A 55 -5.05 -7.15 -2.38
C PHE A 55 -6.39 -6.74 -1.76
N ILE A 56 -6.83 -5.52 -2.04
CA ILE A 56 -8.02 -4.92 -1.45
C ILE A 56 -9.10 -4.86 -2.51
N GLU A 57 -10.22 -5.49 -2.22
CA GLU A 57 -11.46 -5.49 -3.00
C GLU A 57 -12.57 -4.82 -2.18
N LYS A 58 -13.76 -4.61 -2.73
CA LYS A 58 -14.93 -4.17 -1.96
C LYS A 58 -15.24 -5.18 -0.86
N GLY A 59 -15.13 -4.77 0.40
CA GLY A 59 -15.42 -5.61 1.57
C GLY A 59 -14.58 -6.89 1.70
N THR A 60 -13.44 -7.00 1.01
CA THR A 60 -12.60 -8.19 1.06
C THR A 60 -11.12 -7.84 1.02
N PHE A 61 -10.36 -8.47 1.89
CA PHE A 61 -8.91 -8.42 1.93
C PHE A 61 -8.36 -9.80 1.56
N THR A 62 -7.56 -9.88 0.50
CA THR A 62 -6.86 -11.11 0.14
C THR A 62 -5.38 -10.96 0.44
N TYR A 63 -4.90 -11.69 1.43
CA TYR A 63 -3.49 -11.79 1.78
C TYR A 63 -2.86 -12.91 0.97
N ASN A 64 -1.68 -12.67 0.42
CA ASN A 64 -0.89 -13.67 -0.29
C ASN A 64 0.57 -13.57 0.20
N PHE A 65 1.05 -14.62 0.84
CA PHE A 65 2.42 -14.75 1.31
C PHE A 65 3.16 -15.84 0.55
N TYR A 66 4.47 -15.68 0.40
CA TYR A 66 5.33 -16.64 -0.29
C TYR A 66 6.69 -16.72 0.38
N ASP A 67 7.38 -17.84 0.14
CA ASP A 67 8.74 -18.08 0.62
C ASP A 67 9.73 -17.14 -0.07
N GLN A 68 10.08 -16.04 0.62
CA GLN A 68 10.98 -15.01 0.12
C GLN A 68 12.40 -15.54 -0.09
N GLN A 69 12.87 -16.43 0.80
CA GLN A 69 14.21 -17.01 0.66
C GLN A 69 14.30 -17.85 -0.60
N LYS A 70 13.30 -18.69 -0.84
CA LYS A 70 13.22 -19.50 -2.06
C LYS A 70 13.16 -18.63 -3.32
N LEU A 71 12.38 -17.54 -3.28
CA LEU A 71 12.29 -16.60 -4.38
C LEU A 71 13.64 -15.92 -4.66
N ALA A 72 14.35 -15.50 -3.62
CA ALA A 72 15.68 -14.91 -3.74
C ALA A 72 16.70 -15.93 -4.29
N ASP A 73 16.64 -17.20 -3.88
CA ASP A 73 17.53 -18.25 -4.37
C ASP A 73 17.26 -18.57 -5.84
N ILE A 74 16.00 -18.55 -6.28
CA ILE A 74 15.64 -18.68 -7.71
C ILE A 74 16.19 -17.48 -8.50
N HIS A 75 15.98 -16.26 -8.01
CA HIS A 75 16.44 -15.03 -8.66
C HIS A 75 17.97 -15.00 -8.82
N ASN A 76 18.68 -15.41 -7.78
CA ASN A 76 20.14 -15.43 -7.74
C ASN A 76 20.76 -16.72 -8.35
N HIS A 77 19.95 -17.54 -9.03
CA HIS A 77 20.39 -18.81 -9.65
C HIS A 77 21.08 -19.81 -8.67
N ARG A 78 20.70 -19.74 -7.37
CA ARG A 78 21.24 -20.64 -6.33
C ARG A 78 20.53 -21.99 -6.27
N THR A 79 19.44 -22.14 -6.99
CA THR A 79 18.63 -23.37 -7.07
C THR A 79 18.06 -23.57 -8.46
N THR A 80 17.94 -24.83 -8.90
CA THR A 80 17.23 -25.21 -10.12
C THR A 80 15.76 -25.51 -9.87
N ASP A 81 15.37 -25.80 -8.63
CA ASP A 81 13.99 -26.00 -8.23
C ASP A 81 13.23 -24.66 -8.24
N ARG A 82 12.23 -24.53 -9.12
CA ARG A 82 11.39 -23.36 -9.34
C ARG A 82 10.12 -23.31 -8.48
N GLY A 83 9.87 -24.35 -7.68
CA GLY A 83 8.71 -24.42 -6.80
C GLY A 83 8.81 -23.39 -5.66
N ILE A 84 7.78 -22.53 -5.52
CA ILE A 84 7.65 -21.56 -4.43
C ILE A 84 6.44 -21.95 -3.58
N LYS A 85 6.65 -22.11 -2.27
CA LYS A 85 5.54 -22.29 -1.34
C LYS A 85 4.84 -20.95 -1.16
N ALA A 86 3.51 -20.96 -1.27
CA ALA A 86 2.67 -19.79 -1.06
C ALA A 86 1.50 -20.15 -0.17
N HIS A 87 1.00 -19.17 0.57
CA HIS A 87 -0.20 -19.26 1.38
C HIS A 87 -1.07 -18.03 1.13
N ALA A 88 -2.33 -18.23 0.81
CA ALA A 88 -3.29 -17.16 0.64
C ALA A 88 -4.51 -17.40 1.52
N PHE A 89 -5.02 -16.32 2.11
CA PHE A 89 -6.28 -16.33 2.84
C PHE A 89 -7.03 -15.03 2.63
N LYS A 90 -8.33 -15.04 2.88
CA LYS A 90 -9.19 -13.88 2.78
C LYS A 90 -9.79 -13.50 4.13
N VAL A 91 -9.93 -12.21 4.33
CA VAL A 91 -10.78 -11.61 5.37
C VAL A 91 -11.95 -10.97 4.65
N ILE A 92 -13.15 -11.45 4.91
CA ILE A 92 -14.37 -11.02 4.22
C ILE A 92 -15.29 -10.34 5.23
N PHE A 93 -15.64 -9.09 4.96
CA PHE A 93 -16.68 -8.35 5.68
C PHE A 93 -18.04 -8.82 5.18
N LYS A 94 -18.79 -9.50 6.03
CA LYS A 94 -20.09 -10.10 5.65
C LYS A 94 -21.21 -9.07 5.61
N ASN A 95 -22.13 -9.24 4.68
CA ASN A 95 -23.34 -8.40 4.54
C ASN A 95 -23.01 -6.90 4.37
N THR A 96 -21.95 -6.62 3.62
CA THR A 96 -21.56 -5.25 3.30
C THR A 96 -22.58 -4.60 2.36
N ASN A 97 -22.62 -3.27 2.37
CA ASN A 97 -23.47 -2.50 1.48
C ASN A 97 -22.95 -2.61 0.02
N GLU A 98 -23.81 -2.99 -0.92
CA GLU A 98 -23.44 -3.08 -2.34
C GLU A 98 -23.03 -1.71 -2.94
N ASN A 99 -23.62 -0.63 -2.44
CA ASN A 99 -23.38 0.75 -2.88
C ASN A 99 -22.16 1.40 -2.19
N MET A 100 -21.30 0.62 -1.48
CA MET A 100 -20.11 1.17 -0.90
C MET A 100 -19.19 1.75 -1.98
N GLU A 101 -18.55 2.88 -1.66
CA GLU A 101 -17.58 3.55 -2.52
C GLU A 101 -16.19 3.48 -1.93
N SER A 102 -15.17 3.39 -2.79
CA SER A 102 -13.77 3.31 -2.36
C SER A 102 -12.98 4.50 -2.87
N PHE A 103 -12.25 5.15 -1.96
CA PHE A 103 -11.45 6.34 -2.22
C PHE A 103 -10.01 6.09 -1.81
N LEU A 104 -9.09 6.37 -2.72
CA LEU A 104 -7.66 6.44 -2.42
C LEU A 104 -7.32 7.89 -2.11
N GLU A 105 -6.65 8.13 -0.98
CA GLU A 105 -6.43 9.47 -0.45
C GLU A 105 -4.94 9.77 -0.29
N GLU A 106 -4.57 11.04 -0.38
CA GLU A 106 -3.19 11.55 -0.29
C GLU A 106 -2.27 10.87 -1.32
N LYS A 107 -2.45 11.29 -2.58
CA LYS A 107 -1.69 10.80 -3.73
C LYS A 107 -0.22 11.21 -3.64
N SER A 108 0.71 10.25 -3.76
CA SER A 108 2.14 10.50 -3.90
C SER A 108 2.49 11.05 -5.29
N LEU A 109 3.59 11.81 -5.36
CA LEU A 109 4.22 12.14 -6.64
C LEU A 109 4.89 10.92 -7.28
N PHE A 110 5.32 9.96 -6.48
CA PHE A 110 5.90 8.72 -6.96
C PHE A 110 4.88 7.86 -7.71
N PHE A 111 5.32 7.21 -8.78
CA PHE A 111 4.53 6.25 -9.54
C PHE A 111 5.42 5.15 -10.13
N GLU A 112 4.81 4.03 -10.42
CA GLU A 112 5.42 2.89 -11.09
C GLU A 112 4.77 2.66 -12.46
N ASN A 113 5.52 2.00 -13.36
CA ASN A 113 4.98 1.50 -14.62
C ASN A 113 5.04 -0.03 -14.61
N TYR A 114 3.98 -0.66 -15.06
CA TYR A 114 3.83 -2.11 -15.13
C TYR A 114 3.73 -2.54 -16.59
N TYR A 115 4.73 -3.28 -17.07
CA TYR A 115 4.78 -3.87 -18.41
C TYR A 115 4.85 -5.39 -18.24
N LEU A 116 3.71 -6.01 -17.89
CA LEU A 116 3.61 -7.42 -17.51
C LEU A 116 3.32 -8.30 -18.72
N GLY A 117 4.31 -9.13 -19.10
CA GLY A 117 4.20 -10.05 -20.23
C GLY A 117 3.93 -9.34 -21.57
N ASN A 118 3.47 -10.11 -22.56
CA ASN A 118 3.26 -9.62 -23.93
C ASN A 118 1.86 -9.03 -24.16
N ASN A 119 0.93 -9.23 -23.23
CA ASN A 119 -0.43 -8.71 -23.37
C ASN A 119 -0.52 -7.29 -22.80
N LYS A 120 -0.59 -6.31 -23.71
CA LYS A 120 -0.67 -4.87 -23.37
C LYS A 120 -1.87 -4.50 -22.51
N ASN A 121 -2.91 -5.31 -22.45
CA ASN A 121 -4.07 -5.07 -21.57
C ASN A 121 -3.73 -5.14 -20.07
N TYR A 122 -2.60 -5.75 -19.72
CA TYR A 122 -2.06 -5.77 -18.35
C TYR A 122 -0.97 -4.71 -18.11
N TRP A 123 -0.70 -3.87 -19.10
CA TRP A 123 0.22 -2.76 -18.94
C TRP A 123 -0.48 -1.57 -18.32
N ALA A 124 0.18 -0.97 -17.35
CA ALA A 124 -0.33 0.22 -16.68
C ALA A 124 0.80 1.21 -16.42
N GLU A 125 0.63 2.43 -16.88
CA GLU A 125 1.60 3.51 -16.71
C GLU A 125 1.11 4.51 -15.67
N LYS A 126 2.08 5.18 -15.01
CA LYS A 126 1.80 6.21 -13.98
C LYS A 126 0.82 5.68 -12.92
N VAL A 127 1.12 4.49 -12.40
CA VAL A 127 0.39 3.89 -11.29
C VAL A 127 0.88 4.55 -10.01
N HIS A 128 0.09 5.50 -9.49
CA HIS A 128 0.45 6.26 -8.31
C HIS A 128 0.22 5.47 -7.02
N HIS A 129 1.00 5.85 -6.00
CA HIS A 129 0.86 5.42 -4.63
C HIS A 129 -0.04 6.38 -3.85
N TYR A 130 -0.69 5.87 -2.81
CA TYR A 130 -1.58 6.64 -1.93
C TYR A 130 -1.31 6.26 -0.48
N LYS A 131 -1.53 7.19 0.45
CA LYS A 131 -1.28 6.99 1.88
C LYS A 131 -2.37 6.18 2.56
N SER A 132 -3.61 6.31 2.11
CA SER A 132 -4.74 5.62 2.70
C SER A 132 -5.80 5.23 1.66
N LEU A 133 -6.66 4.30 2.05
CA LEU A 133 -7.83 3.88 1.30
C LEU A 133 -9.03 3.82 2.23
N THR A 134 -10.12 4.51 1.86
CA THR A 134 -11.36 4.50 2.62
C THR A 134 -12.46 3.83 1.81
N GLN A 135 -13.12 2.82 2.38
CA GLN A 135 -14.38 2.26 1.89
C GLN A 135 -15.52 2.90 2.67
N LYS A 136 -16.18 3.89 2.04
CA LYS A 136 -17.30 4.59 2.65
C LYS A 136 -18.54 3.75 2.60
N ASN A 137 -19.30 3.83 3.69
CA ASN A 137 -20.59 3.18 3.84
C ASN A 137 -20.49 1.66 3.61
N ILE A 138 -19.43 1.03 4.14
CA ILE A 138 -19.27 -0.43 4.09
C ILE A 138 -20.44 -1.14 4.79
N TYR A 139 -20.97 -0.50 5.84
CA TYR A 139 -22.29 -0.75 6.42
C TYR A 139 -22.98 0.60 6.63
N ASP A 140 -24.30 0.63 6.78
CA ASP A 140 -25.03 1.89 7.00
C ASP A 140 -24.44 2.66 8.19
N GLY A 141 -23.89 3.84 7.88
CA GLY A 141 -23.25 4.73 8.83
C GLY A 141 -21.89 4.23 9.36
N ILE A 142 -21.23 3.26 8.70
CA ILE A 142 -19.92 2.78 9.07
C ILE A 142 -19.00 2.85 7.84
N ASP A 143 -17.85 3.50 7.99
CA ASP A 143 -16.79 3.56 7.00
C ASP A 143 -15.60 2.71 7.47
N LEU A 144 -14.84 2.12 6.53
CA LEU A 144 -13.61 1.38 6.79
C LEU A 144 -12.44 2.18 6.21
N LYS A 145 -11.58 2.69 7.06
CA LYS A 145 -10.35 3.41 6.65
C LYS A 145 -9.13 2.53 6.89
N MET A 146 -8.33 2.36 5.85
CA MET A 146 -7.05 1.66 5.89
C MET A 146 -5.90 2.66 5.70
N TYR A 147 -4.82 2.50 6.46
CA TYR A 147 -3.65 3.37 6.41
C TYR A 147 -2.41 2.66 6.95
N SER A 148 -1.23 3.21 6.66
CA SER A 148 0.03 2.76 7.26
C SER A 148 0.44 3.68 8.40
N GLN A 149 0.90 3.12 9.49
CA GLN A 149 1.43 3.86 10.64
C GLN A 149 2.61 3.09 11.25
N ASN A 150 3.77 3.73 11.33
CA ASN A 150 5.01 3.15 11.87
C ASN A 150 5.37 1.81 11.18
N GLY A 151 5.30 1.76 9.85
CA GLY A 151 5.58 0.56 9.06
C GLY A 151 4.52 -0.54 9.12
N ASN A 152 3.43 -0.34 9.86
CA ASN A 152 2.37 -1.32 10.01
C ASN A 152 1.11 -0.89 9.27
N LEU A 153 0.51 -1.81 8.53
CA LEU A 153 -0.82 -1.60 7.96
C LEU A 153 -1.88 -1.72 9.06
N LYS A 154 -2.76 -0.72 9.15
CA LYS A 154 -3.88 -0.66 10.09
C LYS A 154 -5.18 -0.39 9.38
N TYR A 155 -6.27 -0.72 10.03
CA TYR A 155 -7.60 -0.28 9.60
C TYR A 155 -8.47 0.09 10.79
N ASP A 156 -9.33 1.09 10.60
CA ASP A 156 -10.30 1.58 11.56
C ASP A 156 -11.71 1.47 10.99
N MET A 157 -12.64 1.04 11.83
CA MET A 157 -14.07 1.14 11.55
C MET A 157 -14.58 2.46 12.15
N ILE A 158 -14.95 3.41 11.29
CA ILE A 158 -15.43 4.73 11.68
C ILE A 158 -16.95 4.65 11.77
N VAL A 159 -17.46 4.59 13.00
CA VAL A 159 -18.90 4.44 13.28
C VAL A 159 -19.52 5.80 13.52
N LYS A 160 -20.49 6.20 12.70
CA LYS A 160 -21.25 7.45 12.85
C LYS A 160 -22.24 7.34 14.01
N ALA A 161 -22.64 8.48 14.56
CA ALA A 161 -23.68 8.53 15.60
C ALA A 161 -24.95 7.79 15.13
N ASN A 162 -25.60 7.07 16.04
CA ASN A 162 -26.78 6.25 15.79
C ASN A 162 -26.62 5.04 14.88
N SER A 163 -25.37 4.70 14.48
CA SER A 163 -25.08 3.48 13.73
C SER A 163 -24.82 2.29 14.65
N ASN A 164 -25.10 1.08 14.17
CA ASN A 164 -24.96 -0.15 14.96
C ASN A 164 -23.65 -0.89 14.63
N PRO A 165 -22.61 -0.84 15.49
CA PRO A 165 -21.33 -1.52 15.25
C PRO A 165 -21.44 -3.06 15.24
N LYS A 166 -22.51 -3.65 15.80
CA LYS A 166 -22.74 -5.10 15.79
C LYS A 166 -23.05 -5.65 14.38
N LYS A 167 -23.24 -4.76 13.38
CA LYS A 167 -23.35 -5.16 11.96
C LYS A 167 -22.03 -5.67 11.42
N VAL A 168 -20.90 -5.24 11.97
CA VAL A 168 -19.56 -5.65 11.51
C VAL A 168 -19.33 -7.12 11.83
N LYS A 169 -19.25 -7.94 10.78
CA LYS A 169 -18.98 -9.38 10.88
C LYS A 169 -17.90 -9.77 9.89
N LEU A 170 -16.95 -10.56 10.33
CA LEU A 170 -15.84 -11.05 9.53
C LEU A 170 -15.92 -12.57 9.38
N SER A 171 -15.46 -13.09 8.23
CA SER A 171 -15.10 -14.49 8.06
C SER A 171 -13.71 -14.59 7.43
N TYR A 172 -13.07 -15.70 7.69
CA TYR A 172 -11.76 -16.07 7.13
C TYR A 172 -11.94 -17.29 6.21
N GLU A 173 -11.31 -17.24 5.04
CA GLU A 173 -11.30 -18.32 4.05
C GLU A 173 -9.88 -18.61 3.58
#